data_58b67a6f298cfc154e667f2a9d3e4d9d
#
_entry.id   58b67a6f298cfc154e667f2a9d3e4d9d
#
_cell.length_a   1.000
_cell.length_b   1.000
_cell.length_c   1.000
_cell.angle_alpha   90.00
_cell.angle_beta   90.00
_cell.angle_gamma   90.00
#
_symmetry.space_group_name_H-M   'P 1'
#
loop_
_entity.id
_entity.type
_entity.pdbx_description
1 polymer ?
#
loop_
_entity_poly.entity_id
_entity_poly.type
_entity_poly.pdbx_seq_one_letter_code
_entity_poly.pdbx_strand_id
1 'polypeptide(L)'
;MKVKRYDIYFADLNPAKGSEIKKIRPVVIISQDEMNTYLETVVICPLTSKIHPLWKSRLQIRCVNKNAEIAVDQIRTISKQRLKNRIDRLSDAKAAQLRKLITDMYGE
;
A
#
# COMPACT_ATOMS: atom_id res chain seq x y z
N MET A 1 -18.09 2.64 3.48
CA MET A 1 -16.85 1.84 3.61
C MET A 1 -15.96 2.47 4.66
N LYS A 2 -15.57 1.71 5.66
CA LYS A 2 -14.68 2.20 6.70
C LYS A 2 -13.26 1.68 6.43
N VAL A 3 -12.43 2.54 5.90
CA VAL A 3 -11.05 2.20 5.52
C VAL A 3 -10.13 2.51 6.70
N LYS A 4 -9.34 1.53 7.11
CA LYS A 4 -8.40 1.68 8.22
C LYS A 4 -6.95 1.60 7.75
N ARG A 5 -6.09 2.37 8.42
CA ARG A 5 -4.65 2.34 8.17
C ARG A 5 -4.12 0.93 8.32
N TYR A 6 -3.28 0.51 7.38
CA TYR A 6 -2.64 -0.81 7.29
C TYR A 6 -3.56 -1.96 6.86
N ASP A 7 -4.83 -1.69 6.56
CA ASP A 7 -5.65 -2.64 5.84
C ASP A 7 -5.14 -2.79 4.41
N ILE A 8 -5.30 -3.99 3.85
CA ILE A 8 -4.92 -4.30 2.47
C ILE A 8 -6.21 -4.55 1.68
N TYR A 9 -6.34 -3.81 0.58
CA TYR A 9 -7.48 -3.89 -0.33
C TYR A 9 -7.01 -4.23 -1.72
N PHE A 10 -7.84 -4.90 -2.52
CA PHE A 10 -7.69 -4.81 -3.97
C PHE A 10 -8.11 -3.42 -4.43
N ALA A 11 -7.35 -2.86 -5.35
CA ALA A 11 -7.66 -1.56 -5.94
C ALA A 11 -7.33 -1.56 -7.44
N ASP A 12 -8.13 -0.81 -8.20
CA ASP A 12 -7.86 -0.57 -9.61
C ASP A 12 -6.89 0.60 -9.74
N LEU A 13 -5.68 0.34 -10.17
CA LEU A 13 -4.61 1.32 -10.31
C LEU A 13 -4.51 1.88 -11.74
N ASN A 14 -5.39 1.49 -12.64
CA ASN A 14 -5.43 2.04 -13.99
C ASN A 14 -6.16 3.39 -13.99
N PRO A 15 -5.77 4.34 -14.89
CA PRO A 15 -4.62 4.26 -15.76
C PRO A 15 -3.31 4.52 -15.01
N ALA A 16 -2.23 3.91 -15.51
CA ALA A 16 -0.88 4.14 -15.00
C ALA A 16 0.05 4.38 -16.19
N LYS A 17 1.20 5.03 -15.93
CA LYS A 17 2.15 5.40 -16.99
C LYS A 17 3.52 4.80 -16.71
N GLY A 18 4.18 4.34 -17.77
CA GLY A 18 5.55 3.86 -17.70
C GLY A 18 5.73 2.72 -16.72
N SER A 19 6.64 2.91 -15.77
CA SER A 19 6.99 1.88 -14.77
C SER A 19 6.07 1.85 -13.56
N GLU A 20 5.00 2.65 -13.54
CA GLU A 20 4.04 2.61 -12.45
C GLU A 20 3.33 1.26 -12.40
N ILE A 21 3.13 0.75 -11.19
CA ILE A 21 2.35 -0.49 -10.97
C ILE A 21 0.91 -0.20 -11.37
N LYS A 22 0.34 -1.08 -12.19
CA LYS A 22 -0.97 -0.90 -12.81
C LYS A 22 -1.85 -2.12 -12.62
N LYS A 23 -3.05 -2.09 -13.20
CA LYS A 23 -4.08 -3.14 -13.12
C LYS A 23 -4.71 -3.17 -11.73
N ILE A 24 -5.49 -4.21 -11.46
CA ILE A 24 -6.07 -4.45 -10.14
C ILE A 24 -5.01 -5.16 -9.31
N ARG A 25 -4.61 -4.54 -8.22
CA ARG A 25 -3.53 -5.03 -7.36
C ARG A 25 -3.90 -4.85 -5.90
N PRO A 26 -3.34 -5.66 -5.00
CA PRO A 26 -3.41 -5.34 -3.58
C PRO A 26 -2.68 -4.03 -3.30
N VAL A 27 -3.25 -3.23 -2.42
CA VAL A 27 -2.64 -1.99 -1.92
C VAL A 27 -2.79 -1.95 -0.41
N VAL A 28 -1.79 -1.39 0.27
CA VAL A 28 -1.88 -1.16 1.70
C VAL A 28 -2.22 0.30 1.96
N ILE A 29 -3.18 0.54 2.84
CA ILE A 29 -3.61 1.88 3.24
C ILE A 29 -2.57 2.42 4.23
N ILE A 30 -1.98 3.58 3.94
CA ILE A 30 -1.00 4.19 4.83
C ILE A 30 -1.45 5.52 5.43
N SER A 31 -2.52 6.12 4.91
CA SER A 31 -3.08 7.34 5.47
C SER A 31 -3.77 7.06 6.81
N GLN A 32 -3.74 8.06 7.68
CA GLN A 32 -4.30 7.95 9.04
C GLN A 32 -5.81 7.76 9.00
N ASP A 33 -6.35 7.08 9.99
CA ASP A 33 -7.78 6.76 10.07
C ASP A 33 -8.66 8.00 10.02
N GLU A 34 -8.23 9.10 10.66
CA GLU A 34 -8.98 10.35 10.63
C GLU A 34 -9.08 10.89 9.20
N MET A 35 -7.97 10.89 8.45
CA MET A 35 -7.97 11.30 7.04
C MET A 35 -8.88 10.38 6.22
N ASN A 36 -8.78 9.08 6.45
CA ASN A 36 -9.58 8.08 5.72
C ASN A 36 -11.08 8.25 5.96
N THR A 37 -11.46 8.77 7.12
CA THR A 37 -12.86 9.01 7.46
C THR A 37 -13.44 10.18 6.70
N TYR A 38 -12.69 11.27 6.56
CA TYR A 38 -13.23 12.54 6.05
C TYR A 38 -12.91 12.82 4.59
N LEU A 39 -11.83 12.23 4.04
CA LEU A 39 -11.42 12.48 2.67
C LEU A 39 -12.00 11.44 1.71
N GLU A 40 -12.24 11.86 0.47
CA GLU A 40 -12.65 10.97 -0.62
C GLU A 40 -11.47 10.19 -1.21
N THR A 41 -10.26 10.47 -0.73
CA THR A 41 -9.03 9.83 -1.18
C THR A 41 -8.34 9.11 -0.04
N VAL A 42 -7.45 8.19 -0.41
CA VAL A 42 -6.55 7.50 0.53
C VAL A 42 -5.14 7.49 -0.04
N VAL A 43 -4.16 7.48 0.83
CA VAL A 43 -2.76 7.29 0.41
C VAL A 43 -2.41 5.82 0.58
N ILE A 44 -1.85 5.23 -0.46
CA ILE A 44 -1.55 3.81 -0.52
C ILE A 44 -0.14 3.54 -1.03
N CYS A 45 0.34 2.34 -0.72
CA CYS A 45 1.49 1.74 -1.40
C CYS A 45 1.01 0.46 -2.09
N PRO A 46 1.31 0.28 -3.39
CA PRO A 46 0.93 -0.96 -4.06
C PRO A 46 1.78 -2.13 -3.61
N LEU A 47 1.20 -3.33 -3.67
CA LEU A 47 1.91 -4.58 -3.48
C LEU A 47 2.18 -5.22 -4.83
N THR A 48 3.31 -5.91 -4.93
CA THR A 48 3.66 -6.67 -6.13
C THR A 48 4.16 -8.06 -5.72
N SER A 49 3.93 -9.06 -6.58
CA SER A 49 4.49 -10.39 -6.41
C SER A 49 5.91 -10.49 -6.95
N LYS A 50 6.37 -9.48 -7.68
CA LYS A 50 7.73 -9.42 -8.22
C LYS A 50 8.67 -8.89 -7.14
N ILE A 51 9.46 -9.78 -6.56
CA ILE A 51 10.27 -9.49 -5.38
C ILE A 51 11.64 -8.95 -5.79
N HIS A 52 12.04 -7.86 -5.12
CA HIS A 52 13.36 -7.23 -5.32
C HIS A 52 14.03 -7.11 -3.95
N PRO A 53 14.64 -8.18 -3.43
CA PRO A 53 15.09 -8.20 -2.03
C PRO A 53 16.22 -7.21 -1.71
N LEU A 54 16.93 -6.73 -2.72
CA LEU A 54 18.02 -5.76 -2.53
C LEU A 54 17.58 -4.30 -2.64
N TRP A 55 16.32 -4.05 -3.01
CA TRP A 55 15.84 -2.68 -3.12
C TRP A 55 15.42 -2.15 -1.75
N LYS A 56 16.05 -1.04 -1.34
CA LYS A 56 15.78 -0.42 -0.03
C LYS A 56 14.40 0.22 0.06
N SER A 57 13.74 0.45 -1.06
CA SER A 57 12.40 1.04 -1.14
C SER A 57 11.27 0.01 -1.03
N ARG A 58 11.62 -1.25 -0.77
CA ARG A 58 10.66 -2.36 -0.78
C ARG A 58 10.65 -3.08 0.56
N LEU A 59 9.47 -3.49 1.00
CA LEU A 59 9.28 -4.26 2.23
C LEU A 59 8.60 -5.58 1.89
N GLN A 60 9.28 -6.70 2.16
CA GLN A 60 8.74 -8.02 1.93
C GLN A 60 7.74 -8.38 3.03
N ILE A 61 6.59 -8.90 2.62
CA ILE A 61 5.51 -9.33 3.52
C ILE A 61 4.88 -10.61 2.97
N ARG A 62 3.98 -11.17 3.76
CA ARG A 62 3.05 -12.18 3.27
C ARG A 62 1.65 -11.56 3.26
N CYS A 63 0.94 -11.76 2.17
CA CYS A 63 -0.43 -11.28 1.99
C CYS A 63 -1.26 -12.45 1.47
N VAL A 64 -2.32 -12.80 2.19
CA VAL A 64 -3.19 -13.94 1.85
C VAL A 64 -2.35 -15.20 1.58
N ASN A 65 -1.40 -15.48 2.49
CA ASN A 65 -0.50 -16.65 2.44
C ASN A 65 0.43 -16.70 1.21
N LYS A 66 0.67 -15.57 0.57
CA LYS A 66 1.60 -15.46 -0.56
C LYS A 66 2.67 -14.43 -0.24
N ASN A 67 3.87 -14.66 -0.76
CA ASN A 67 4.94 -13.67 -0.67
C ASN A 67 4.60 -12.48 -1.57
N ALA A 68 4.76 -11.31 -1.02
CA ALA A 68 4.53 -10.06 -1.73
C ALA A 68 5.51 -9.00 -1.23
N GLU A 69 5.55 -7.89 -1.93
CA GLU A 69 6.46 -6.80 -1.60
C GLU A 69 5.68 -5.49 -1.68
N ILE A 70 5.83 -4.66 -0.65
CA ILE A 70 5.24 -3.32 -0.65
C ILE A 70 6.19 -2.38 -1.38
N ALA A 71 5.69 -1.72 -2.42
CA ALA A 71 6.47 -0.76 -3.22
C ALA A 71 6.30 0.63 -2.61
N VAL A 72 7.14 0.97 -1.63
CA VAL A 72 7.06 2.26 -0.95
C VAL A 72 7.49 3.40 -1.87
N ASP A 73 8.36 3.11 -2.86
CA ASP A 73 8.73 4.07 -3.90
C ASP A 73 7.58 4.43 -4.84
N GLN A 74 6.49 3.68 -4.82
CA GLN A 74 5.30 3.96 -5.62
C GLN A 74 4.10 4.42 -4.78
N ILE A 75 4.39 5.03 -3.64
CA ILE A 75 3.37 5.65 -2.79
C ILE A 75 2.56 6.66 -3.61
N ARG A 76 1.23 6.59 -3.48
CA ARG A 76 0.36 7.50 -4.23
C ARG A 76 -0.98 7.68 -3.55
N THR A 77 -1.65 8.78 -3.89
CA THR A 77 -3.02 9.05 -3.48
C THR A 77 -3.98 8.53 -4.55
N ILE A 78 -5.00 7.82 -4.14
CA ILE A 78 -6.05 7.34 -5.04
C ILE A 78 -7.44 7.68 -4.49
N SER A 79 -8.44 7.72 -5.38
CA SER A 79 -9.84 7.82 -4.97
C SER A 79 -10.25 6.56 -4.23
N LYS A 80 -11.03 6.71 -3.15
CA LYS A 80 -11.65 5.57 -2.47
C LYS A 80 -12.49 4.71 -3.40
N GLN A 81 -13.02 5.30 -4.49
CA GLN A 81 -13.80 4.54 -5.48
C GLN A 81 -12.99 3.49 -6.22
N ARG A 82 -11.66 3.58 -6.19
CA ARG A 82 -10.80 2.56 -6.78
C ARG A 82 -10.63 1.32 -5.90
N LEU A 83 -10.98 1.42 -4.61
CA LEU A 83 -10.89 0.30 -3.68
C LEU A 83 -12.00 -0.70 -3.96
N LYS A 84 -11.63 -1.97 -3.96
CA LYS A 84 -12.54 -3.11 -4.12
C LYS A 84 -12.81 -3.70 -2.73
N ASN A 85 -12.44 -4.94 -2.50
CA ASN A 85 -12.66 -5.60 -1.22
C ASN A 85 -11.39 -5.60 -0.36
N ARG A 86 -11.58 -5.55 0.94
CA ARG A 86 -10.50 -5.75 1.91
C ARG A 86 -10.13 -7.23 1.91
N ILE A 87 -8.84 -7.52 1.84
CA ILE A 87 -8.35 -8.89 1.73
C ILE A 87 -7.43 -9.32 2.87
N ASP A 88 -6.81 -8.36 3.56
CA ASP A 88 -5.85 -8.67 4.61
C ASP A 88 -5.57 -7.42 5.44
N ARG A 89 -4.65 -7.54 6.40
CA ARG A 89 -4.17 -6.43 7.22
C ARG A 89 -2.71 -6.72 7.59
N LEU A 90 -1.88 -5.68 7.63
CA LEU A 90 -0.50 -5.85 8.11
C LEU A 90 -0.51 -6.19 9.60
N SER A 91 0.44 -7.05 10.00
CA SER A 91 0.75 -7.23 11.42
C SER A 91 1.32 -5.94 12.00
N ASP A 92 1.24 -5.81 13.33
CA ASP A 92 1.80 -4.63 14.02
C ASP A 92 3.30 -4.49 13.74
N ALA A 93 4.03 -5.62 13.69
CA ALA A 93 5.46 -5.61 13.40
C ALA A 93 5.74 -5.10 11.98
N LYS A 94 4.98 -5.56 10.98
CA LYS A 94 5.16 -5.09 9.59
C LYS A 94 4.71 -3.65 9.43
N ALA A 95 3.67 -3.23 10.12
CA ALA A 95 3.24 -1.84 10.12
C ALA A 95 4.33 -0.91 10.68
N ALA A 96 5.00 -1.32 11.76
CA ALA A 96 6.12 -0.56 12.33
C ALA A 96 7.30 -0.47 11.35
N GLN A 97 7.62 -1.56 10.67
CA GLN A 97 8.68 -1.56 9.64
C GLN A 97 8.32 -0.65 8.48
N LEU A 98 7.06 -0.66 8.06
CA LEU A 98 6.59 0.20 6.98
C LEU A 98 6.69 1.68 7.37
N ARG A 99 6.26 2.04 8.59
CA ARG A 99 6.40 3.43 9.10
C ARG A 99 7.84 3.88 9.07
N LYS A 100 8.75 3.04 9.55
CA LYS A 100 10.17 3.35 9.55
C LYS A 100 10.69 3.59 8.13
N LEU A 101 10.32 2.72 7.20
CA LEU A 101 10.76 2.84 5.82
C LEU A 101 10.23 4.11 5.16
N ILE A 102 8.97 4.45 5.39
CA ILE A 102 8.38 5.70 4.87
C ILE A 102 9.13 6.91 5.43
N THR A 103 9.44 6.90 6.73
CA THR A 103 10.19 7.97 7.37
C THR A 103 11.60 8.07 6.80
N ASP A 104 12.28 6.95 6.59
CA ASP A 104 13.64 6.92 6.04
C ASP A 104 13.68 7.46 4.60
N MET A 105 12.63 7.20 3.81
CA MET A 105 12.58 7.60 2.40
C MET A 105 12.09 9.03 2.19
N TYR A 106 11.12 9.49 2.97
CA TYR A 106 10.40 10.74 2.72
C TYR A 106 10.48 11.73 3.88
N GLY A 107 10.87 11.29 5.06
CA GLY A 107 11.09 12.16 6.20
C GLY A 107 12.46 12.85 6.14
N GLU A 108 12.68 13.75 7.04
CA GLU A 108 13.98 14.44 7.18
C GLU A 108 14.81 13.86 8.31
#